data_ae98a765b7578cf3a0fb33dcac88691a
#
_entry.id   ae98a765b7578cf3a0fb33dcac88691a
#
_cell.length_a   1.000
_cell.length_b   1.000
_cell.length_c   1.000
_cell.angle_alpha   90.00
_cell.angle_beta   90.00
_cell.angle_gamma   90.00
#
_symmetry.space_group_name_H-M   'P 1'
#
loop_
_entity.id
_entity.type
_entity.pdbx_description
1 polymer ?
#
loop_
_entity_poly.entity_id
_entity_poly.type
_entity_poly.pdbx_seq_one_letter_code
_entity_poly.pdbx_strand_id
1 'polypeptide(L)'
;MNKPLIIALSKGRILDDTLPLLAAADIHPLEDLKKSRKLIFDTNHDHIKLIVIRATDVPTYVEYGAADMGISGKDVLMEHGAREMVEVLDLKIACCRLMTAKVKGVPRTTGRLKVASKFVNIARQYYYEQGQQVDIIKLYGGMELAPILGLAHEIVD
;
A
#
# COMPACT_ATOMS: atom_id res chain seq x y z
N MET A 1 -12.62 -19.16 -25.22
CA MET A 1 -11.31 -19.05 -24.50
C MET A 1 -11.63 -18.57 -23.09
N ASN A 2 -11.21 -19.32 -22.08
CA ASN A 2 -11.39 -18.84 -20.69
C ASN A 2 -10.46 -17.63 -20.46
N LYS A 3 -11.00 -16.57 -19.84
CA LYS A 3 -10.22 -15.39 -19.42
C LYS A 3 -9.11 -15.87 -18.46
N PRO A 4 -7.85 -15.46 -18.64
CA PRO A 4 -6.80 -15.82 -17.70
C PRO A 4 -7.06 -15.20 -16.31
N LEU A 5 -6.63 -15.88 -15.28
CA LEU A 5 -6.58 -15.35 -13.90
C LEU A 5 -5.48 -14.28 -13.84
N ILE A 6 -5.83 -13.07 -13.43
CA ILE A 6 -4.90 -11.96 -13.33
C ILE A 6 -4.62 -11.67 -11.86
N ILE A 7 -3.34 -11.77 -11.47
CA ILE A 7 -2.87 -11.48 -10.11
C ILE A 7 -2.12 -10.15 -10.13
N ALA A 8 -2.62 -9.15 -9.39
CA ALA A 8 -1.98 -7.86 -9.25
C ALA A 8 -0.94 -7.86 -8.11
N LEU A 9 0.30 -7.49 -8.44
CA LEU A 9 1.42 -7.39 -7.52
C LEU A 9 1.88 -5.95 -7.38
N SER A 10 2.21 -5.52 -6.17
CA SER A 10 2.80 -4.21 -5.94
C SER A 10 4.31 -4.24 -6.10
N LYS A 11 4.90 -3.16 -6.67
CA LYS A 11 6.35 -3.00 -6.75
C LYS A 11 6.97 -2.87 -5.35
N GLY A 12 8.26 -3.17 -5.27
CA GLY A 12 9.08 -2.98 -4.07
C GLY A 12 9.12 -4.21 -3.16
N ARG A 13 9.30 -4.00 -1.86
CA ARG A 13 9.55 -5.06 -0.87
C ARG A 13 8.48 -6.17 -0.86
N ILE A 14 7.20 -5.80 -1.01
CA ILE A 14 6.12 -6.80 -1.08
C ILE A 14 6.31 -7.74 -2.27
N LEU A 15 6.76 -7.23 -3.44
CA LEU A 15 7.06 -8.08 -4.59
C LEU A 15 8.17 -9.09 -4.25
N ASP A 16 9.24 -8.61 -3.59
CA ASP A 16 10.38 -9.44 -3.23
C ASP A 16 9.97 -10.60 -2.31
N ASP A 17 9.13 -10.31 -1.33
CA ASP A 17 8.64 -11.29 -0.36
C ASP A 17 7.56 -12.21 -0.97
N THR A 18 6.84 -11.74 -2.00
CA THR A 18 5.77 -12.50 -2.67
C THR A 18 6.29 -13.54 -3.65
N LEU A 19 7.37 -13.25 -4.38
CA LEU A 19 7.90 -14.15 -5.41
C LEU A 19 8.21 -15.56 -4.89
N PRO A 20 8.82 -15.75 -3.71
CA PRO A 20 9.03 -17.08 -3.14
C PRO A 20 7.71 -17.83 -2.84
N LEU A 21 6.65 -17.11 -2.45
CA LEU A 21 5.34 -17.70 -2.17
C LEU A 21 4.65 -18.17 -3.46
N LEU A 22 4.73 -17.38 -4.51
CA LEU A 22 4.25 -17.78 -5.83
C LEU A 22 5.01 -19.00 -6.36
N ALA A 23 6.33 -19.01 -6.19
CA ALA A 23 7.16 -20.16 -6.57
C ALA A 23 6.81 -21.43 -5.78
N ALA A 24 6.48 -21.30 -4.49
CA ALA A 24 6.02 -22.44 -3.69
C ALA A 24 4.65 -22.98 -4.14
N ALA A 25 3.84 -22.13 -4.80
CA ALA A 25 2.59 -22.51 -5.44
C ALA A 25 2.76 -22.93 -6.92
N ASP A 26 4.00 -23.19 -7.36
CA ASP A 26 4.36 -23.50 -8.74
C ASP A 26 3.97 -22.40 -9.74
N ILE A 27 3.93 -21.14 -9.34
CA ILE A 27 3.67 -20.00 -10.22
C ILE A 27 4.98 -19.24 -10.46
N HIS A 28 5.53 -19.36 -11.67
CA HIS A 28 6.80 -18.77 -12.05
C HIS A 28 6.62 -17.79 -13.21
N PRO A 29 6.98 -16.50 -13.05
CA PRO A 29 7.00 -15.59 -14.17
C PRO A 29 8.07 -16.00 -15.20
N LEU A 30 7.75 -15.90 -16.48
CA LEU A 30 8.69 -16.24 -17.57
C LEU A 30 9.78 -15.19 -17.79
N GLU A 31 9.61 -13.99 -17.19
CA GLU A 31 10.55 -12.88 -17.29
C GLU A 31 10.85 -12.30 -15.88
N ASP A 32 11.98 -11.63 -15.75
CA ASP A 32 12.33 -10.93 -14.52
C ASP A 32 11.43 -9.68 -14.33
N LEU A 33 10.52 -9.74 -13.35
CA LEU A 33 9.56 -8.68 -13.05
C LEU A 33 10.22 -7.35 -12.64
N LYS A 34 11.48 -7.38 -12.16
CA LYS A 34 12.19 -6.20 -11.66
C LYS A 34 12.96 -5.48 -12.76
N LYS A 35 13.47 -6.21 -13.75
CA LYS A 35 14.30 -5.67 -14.83
C LYS A 35 13.48 -5.25 -16.05
N SER A 36 12.33 -5.87 -16.23
CA SER A 36 11.46 -5.59 -17.37
C SER A 36 10.70 -4.27 -17.19
N ARG A 37 10.46 -3.55 -18.29
CA ARG A 37 9.59 -2.39 -18.34
C ARG A 37 8.12 -2.77 -18.59
N LYS A 38 7.85 -4.04 -18.86
CA LYS A 38 6.48 -4.54 -19.01
C LYS A 38 5.72 -4.40 -17.70
N LEU A 39 4.42 -4.35 -17.79
CA LEU A 39 3.50 -4.33 -16.67
C LEU A 39 2.69 -5.62 -16.56
N ILE A 40 2.61 -6.39 -17.66
CA ILE A 40 1.89 -7.67 -17.75
C ILE A 40 2.91 -8.75 -18.09
N PHE A 41 2.86 -9.83 -17.33
CA PHE A 41 3.81 -10.94 -17.43
C PHE A 41 3.08 -12.26 -17.54
N ASP A 42 3.56 -13.10 -18.44
CA ASP A 42 3.14 -14.49 -18.54
C ASP A 42 3.86 -15.33 -17.47
N THR A 43 3.23 -16.44 -17.11
CA THR A 43 3.80 -17.43 -16.17
C THR A 43 3.97 -18.78 -16.86
N ASN A 44 4.51 -19.75 -16.14
CA ASN A 44 4.57 -21.14 -16.57
C ASN A 44 3.16 -21.78 -16.76
N HIS A 45 2.10 -21.07 -16.39
CA HIS A 45 0.71 -21.47 -16.61
C HIS A 45 0.02 -20.50 -17.59
N ASP A 46 -0.43 -20.99 -18.74
CA ASP A 46 -1.06 -20.18 -19.80
C ASP A 46 -2.32 -19.43 -19.32
N HIS A 47 -2.97 -19.93 -18.28
CA HIS A 47 -4.17 -19.36 -17.71
C HIS A 47 -3.93 -18.41 -16.52
N ILE A 48 -2.65 -18.14 -16.16
CA ILE A 48 -2.29 -17.22 -15.06
C ILE A 48 -1.38 -16.13 -15.60
N LYS A 49 -1.74 -14.88 -15.35
CA LYS A 49 -0.91 -13.71 -15.66
C LYS A 49 -0.65 -12.87 -14.42
N LEU A 50 0.52 -12.26 -14.35
CA LEU A 50 0.87 -11.33 -13.29
C LEU A 50 0.86 -9.91 -13.85
N ILE A 51 0.35 -8.95 -13.09
CA ILE A 51 0.52 -7.53 -13.39
C ILE A 51 1.30 -6.88 -12.25
N VAL A 52 2.24 -5.98 -12.59
CA VAL A 52 3.09 -5.28 -11.60
C VAL A 52 2.79 -3.80 -11.66
N ILE A 53 2.11 -3.28 -10.64
CA ILE A 53 1.58 -1.92 -10.58
C ILE A 53 1.97 -1.24 -9.27
N ARG A 54 1.54 0.01 -9.06
CA ARG A 54 1.75 0.70 -7.78
C ARG A 54 0.90 0.07 -6.68
N ALA A 55 1.44 0.01 -5.47
CA ALA A 55 0.74 -0.58 -4.32
C ALA A 55 -0.65 0.04 -4.10
N THR A 56 -0.76 1.36 -4.25
CA THR A 56 -2.03 2.10 -4.10
C THR A 56 -3.08 1.76 -5.14
N ASP A 57 -2.65 1.23 -6.30
CA ASP A 57 -3.56 0.93 -7.41
C ASP A 57 -4.07 -0.52 -7.35
N VAL A 58 -3.36 -1.42 -6.64
CA VAL A 58 -3.73 -2.83 -6.54
C VAL A 58 -5.19 -3.03 -6.08
N PRO A 59 -5.65 -2.40 -4.99
CA PRO A 59 -7.04 -2.53 -4.56
C PRO A 59 -8.03 -2.10 -5.64
N THR A 60 -7.78 -0.98 -6.31
CA THR A 60 -8.64 -0.46 -7.38
C THR A 60 -8.75 -1.45 -8.55
N TYR A 61 -7.63 -2.05 -8.97
CA TYR A 61 -7.65 -3.02 -10.07
C TYR A 61 -8.46 -4.28 -9.74
N VAL A 62 -8.45 -4.70 -8.47
CA VAL A 62 -9.26 -5.85 -8.01
C VAL A 62 -10.72 -5.45 -7.88
N GLU A 63 -11.04 -4.32 -7.26
CA GLU A 63 -12.39 -3.83 -7.03
C GLU A 63 -13.17 -3.65 -8.35
N TYR A 64 -12.51 -3.14 -9.39
CA TYR A 64 -13.12 -2.96 -10.73
C TYR A 64 -12.95 -4.17 -11.66
N GLY A 65 -12.47 -5.30 -11.18
CA GLY A 65 -12.37 -6.55 -11.96
C GLY A 65 -11.34 -6.54 -13.08
N ALA A 66 -10.40 -5.59 -13.07
CA ALA A 66 -9.24 -5.60 -13.98
C ALA A 66 -8.20 -6.64 -13.56
N ALA A 67 -8.14 -6.97 -12.27
CA ALA A 67 -7.45 -8.12 -11.72
C ALA A 67 -8.44 -8.96 -10.91
N ASP A 68 -8.22 -10.28 -10.90
CA ASP A 68 -9.10 -11.21 -10.17
C ASP A 68 -8.69 -11.31 -8.70
N MET A 69 -7.41 -11.07 -8.39
CA MET A 69 -6.87 -10.96 -7.03
C MET A 69 -5.65 -10.04 -6.99
N GLY A 70 -5.27 -9.61 -5.79
CA GLY A 70 -4.13 -8.73 -5.60
C GLY A 70 -3.38 -9.01 -4.30
N ILE A 71 -2.08 -8.69 -4.29
CA ILE A 71 -1.24 -8.73 -3.10
C ILE A 71 -0.81 -7.32 -2.76
N SER A 72 -1.25 -6.83 -1.60
CA SER A 72 -1.06 -5.45 -1.16
C SER A 72 -0.81 -5.38 0.34
N GLY A 73 -0.25 -4.27 0.80
CA GLY A 73 -0.11 -3.98 2.22
C GLY A 73 -1.46 -3.76 2.89
N LYS A 74 -1.62 -4.20 4.13
CA LYS A 74 -2.83 -3.97 4.93
C LYS A 74 -3.12 -2.48 5.11
N ASP A 75 -2.09 -1.67 5.24
CA ASP A 75 -2.15 -0.21 5.30
C ASP A 75 -2.82 0.40 4.05
N VAL A 76 -2.47 -0.13 2.88
CA VAL A 76 -3.06 0.31 1.61
C VAL A 76 -4.53 -0.11 1.52
N LEU A 77 -4.87 -1.34 1.93
CA LEU A 77 -6.25 -1.82 1.97
C LEU A 77 -7.11 -0.98 2.92
N MET A 78 -6.61 -0.68 4.11
CA MET A 78 -7.30 0.18 5.09
C MET A 78 -7.50 1.60 4.58
N GLU A 79 -6.47 2.19 3.94
CA GLU A 79 -6.57 3.54 3.36
C GLU A 79 -7.55 3.60 2.20
N HIS A 80 -7.58 2.55 1.36
CA HIS A 80 -8.52 2.45 0.24
C HIS A 80 -9.96 2.35 0.73
N GLY A 81 -10.18 1.67 1.87
CA GLY A 81 -11.51 1.51 2.46
C GLY A 81 -12.44 0.64 1.62
N ALA A 82 -11.88 -0.26 0.84
CA ALA A 82 -12.63 -1.13 -0.07
C ALA A 82 -13.70 -1.93 0.66
N ARG A 83 -14.94 -1.77 0.23
CA ARG A 83 -16.11 -2.43 0.80
C ARG A 83 -16.48 -3.72 0.05
N GLU A 84 -15.99 -3.86 -1.18
CA GLU A 84 -16.39 -4.94 -2.11
C GLU A 84 -15.27 -5.98 -2.33
N MET A 85 -14.19 -5.90 -1.58
CA MET A 85 -13.10 -6.87 -1.62
C MET A 85 -13.08 -7.74 -0.37
N VAL A 86 -12.64 -8.99 -0.55
CA VAL A 86 -12.46 -9.95 0.55
C VAL A 86 -10.96 -10.20 0.75
N GLU A 87 -10.49 -10.01 1.97
CA GLU A 87 -9.15 -10.43 2.36
C GLU A 87 -9.16 -11.94 2.61
N VAL A 88 -8.60 -12.69 1.66
CA VAL A 88 -8.67 -14.17 1.67
C VAL A 88 -7.60 -14.78 2.55
N LEU A 89 -6.39 -14.17 2.57
CA LEU A 89 -5.23 -14.73 3.24
C LEU A 89 -4.27 -13.63 3.72
N ASP A 90 -3.84 -13.75 4.97
CA ASP A 90 -2.70 -12.99 5.50
C ASP A 90 -1.39 -13.74 5.18
N LEU A 91 -0.60 -13.17 4.29
CA LEU A 91 0.68 -13.76 3.84
C LEU A 91 1.79 -13.60 4.88
N LYS A 92 1.61 -12.76 5.91
CA LYS A 92 2.60 -12.49 6.98
C LYS A 92 3.96 -12.02 6.47
N ILE A 93 3.96 -11.31 5.35
CA ILE A 93 5.14 -10.71 4.72
C ILE A 93 5.16 -9.19 4.91
N ALA A 94 6.32 -8.57 4.75
CA ALA A 94 6.52 -7.13 4.82
C ALA A 94 5.82 -6.47 6.03
N CYS A 95 5.81 -7.13 7.18
CA CYS A 95 5.14 -6.64 8.39
C CYS A 95 5.67 -5.26 8.77
N CYS A 96 4.75 -4.32 9.00
CA CYS A 96 5.06 -2.96 9.41
C CYS A 96 4.02 -2.46 10.43
N ARG A 97 4.25 -1.28 10.95
CA ARG A 97 3.34 -0.58 11.85
C ARG A 97 3.29 0.88 11.47
N LEU A 98 2.10 1.43 11.27
CA LEU A 98 1.94 2.88 11.16
C LEU A 98 2.18 3.52 12.53
N MET A 99 3.00 4.57 12.54
CA MET A 99 3.40 5.29 13.74
C MET A 99 3.19 6.78 13.54
N THR A 100 2.97 7.50 14.65
CA THR A 100 3.09 8.96 14.66
C THR A 100 4.52 9.34 14.98
N ALA A 101 5.07 10.35 14.29
CA ALA A 101 6.39 10.88 14.57
C ALA A 101 6.41 12.41 14.49
N LYS A 102 7.24 13.03 15.31
CA LYS A 102 7.45 14.49 15.35
C LYS A 102 8.92 14.82 15.64
N VAL A 103 9.31 16.05 15.39
CA VAL A 103 10.65 16.52 15.74
C VAL A 103 10.82 16.53 17.26
N LYS A 104 11.90 15.91 17.74
CA LYS A 104 12.22 15.84 19.16
C LYS A 104 12.47 17.25 19.75
N GLY A 105 11.91 17.50 20.93
CA GLY A 105 12.13 18.77 21.64
C GLY A 105 11.21 19.91 21.20
N VAL A 106 10.39 19.73 20.15
CA VAL A 106 9.42 20.74 19.74
C VAL A 106 8.18 20.63 20.65
N PRO A 107 7.76 21.73 21.31
CA PRO A 107 6.55 21.74 22.12
C PRO A 107 5.31 21.36 21.30
N ARG A 108 4.30 20.82 21.96
CA ARG A 108 3.01 20.57 21.31
C ARG A 108 2.38 21.91 20.91
N THR A 109 1.86 21.99 19.70
CA THR A 109 1.13 23.20 19.26
C THR A 109 -0.09 23.44 20.16
N THR A 110 -0.37 24.72 20.44
CA THR A 110 -1.60 25.12 21.12
C THR A 110 -2.77 25.32 20.16
N GLY A 111 -2.48 25.34 18.86
CA GLY A 111 -3.45 25.45 17.78
C GLY A 111 -3.85 24.10 17.21
N ARG A 112 -4.55 24.14 16.09
CA ARG A 112 -4.98 22.94 15.37
C ARG A 112 -3.78 22.16 14.85
N LEU A 113 -3.71 20.88 15.15
CA LEU A 113 -2.61 20.01 14.79
C LEU A 113 -2.62 19.75 13.30
N LYS A 114 -1.48 20.01 12.62
CA LYS A 114 -1.26 19.65 11.20
C LYS A 114 -0.48 18.36 11.14
N VAL A 115 -1.00 17.38 10.42
CA VAL A 115 -0.43 16.03 10.29
C VAL A 115 -0.21 15.73 8.82
N ALA A 116 1.01 15.35 8.44
CA ALA A 116 1.28 14.89 7.07
C ALA A 116 1.24 13.36 7.00
N SER A 117 0.58 12.82 5.98
CA SER A 117 0.50 11.38 5.73
C SER A 117 0.13 11.08 4.29
N LYS A 118 0.54 9.90 3.82
CA LYS A 118 -0.03 9.29 2.61
C LYS A 118 -1.33 8.54 2.91
N PHE A 119 -1.56 8.18 4.18
CA PHE A 119 -2.70 7.43 4.69
C PHE A 119 -3.70 8.37 5.37
N VAL A 120 -4.38 9.18 4.56
CA VAL A 120 -5.25 10.27 5.02
C VAL A 120 -6.45 9.75 5.82
N ASN A 121 -7.06 8.67 5.34
CA ASN A 121 -8.26 8.09 5.96
C ASN A 121 -7.91 7.43 7.29
N ILE A 122 -6.81 6.66 7.32
CA ILE A 122 -6.30 6.03 8.55
C ILE A 122 -5.91 7.09 9.58
N ALA A 123 -5.15 8.11 9.16
CA ALA A 123 -4.74 9.18 10.05
C ALA A 123 -5.95 9.94 10.61
N ARG A 124 -6.94 10.26 9.78
CA ARG A 124 -8.18 10.93 10.22
C ARG A 124 -8.93 10.10 11.25
N GLN A 125 -9.09 8.81 11.01
CA GLN A 125 -9.76 7.90 11.92
C GLN A 125 -9.02 7.80 13.26
N TYR A 126 -7.71 7.65 13.23
CA TYR A 126 -6.87 7.55 14.41
C TYR A 126 -7.03 8.78 15.33
N TYR A 127 -6.95 10.00 14.79
CA TYR A 127 -7.11 11.22 15.60
C TYR A 127 -8.55 11.45 16.04
N TYR A 128 -9.52 11.07 15.22
CA TYR A 128 -10.93 11.13 15.58
C TYR A 128 -11.24 10.26 16.82
N GLU A 129 -10.73 9.04 16.85
CA GLU A 129 -10.88 8.11 17.98
C GLU A 129 -10.24 8.64 19.28
N GLN A 130 -9.25 9.52 19.17
CA GLN A 130 -8.64 10.20 20.29
C GLN A 130 -9.33 11.52 20.68
N GLY A 131 -10.44 11.86 20.01
CA GLY A 131 -11.15 13.13 20.23
C GLY A 131 -10.37 14.36 19.78
N GLN A 132 -9.37 14.19 18.90
CA GLN A 132 -8.51 15.26 18.44
C GLN A 132 -8.84 15.70 17.01
N GLN A 133 -9.15 16.98 16.84
CA GLN A 133 -9.31 17.56 15.50
C GLN A 133 -7.95 17.92 14.90
N VAL A 134 -7.73 17.49 13.68
CA VAL A 134 -6.47 17.69 12.96
C VAL A 134 -6.70 18.16 11.53
N ASP A 135 -5.73 18.87 10.97
CA ASP A 135 -5.64 19.16 9.54
C ASP A 135 -4.69 18.16 8.91
N ILE A 136 -5.19 17.27 8.04
CA ILE A 136 -4.36 16.27 7.39
C ILE A 136 -3.90 16.78 6.03
N ILE A 137 -2.58 16.80 5.86
CA ILE A 137 -1.89 17.19 4.62
C ILE A 137 -1.47 15.91 3.91
N LYS A 138 -2.07 15.64 2.74
CA LYS A 138 -1.72 14.48 1.94
C LYS A 138 -0.38 14.68 1.26
N LEU A 139 0.56 13.76 1.50
CA LEU A 139 1.82 13.66 0.80
C LEU A 139 1.96 12.25 0.19
N TYR A 140 2.80 12.14 -0.82
CA TYR A 140 3.06 10.86 -1.51
C TYR A 140 4.44 10.27 -1.17
N GLY A 141 5.30 11.04 -0.53
CA GLY A 141 6.65 10.68 -0.08
C GLY A 141 7.32 11.82 0.65
N GLY A 142 8.53 11.59 1.18
CA GLY A 142 9.29 12.62 1.93
C GLY A 142 8.58 13.10 3.19
N MET A 143 7.86 12.21 3.86
CA MET A 143 7.05 12.56 5.04
C MET A 143 7.89 13.20 6.13
N GLU A 144 9.11 12.69 6.35
CA GLU A 144 10.06 13.15 7.35
C GLU A 144 10.47 14.63 7.19
N LEU A 145 10.39 15.16 5.97
CA LEU A 145 10.70 16.57 5.71
C LEU A 145 9.58 17.51 6.17
N ALA A 146 8.34 17.04 6.24
CA ALA A 146 7.18 17.89 6.55
C ALA A 146 7.30 18.59 7.91
N PRO A 147 7.64 17.91 9.02
CA PRO A 147 7.83 18.59 10.29
C PRO A 147 9.13 19.39 10.37
N ILE A 148 10.18 18.99 9.67
CA ILE A 148 11.48 19.70 9.64
C ILE A 148 11.31 21.06 8.96
N LEU A 149 10.53 21.13 7.89
CA LEU A 149 10.28 22.35 7.12
C LEU A 149 9.07 23.15 7.63
N GLY A 150 8.42 22.72 8.71
CA GLY A 150 7.27 23.42 9.29
C GLY A 150 5.97 23.29 8.50
N LEU A 151 5.90 22.36 7.54
CA LEU A 151 4.67 22.07 6.80
C LEU A 151 3.62 21.39 7.69
N ALA A 152 4.06 20.47 8.53
CA ALA A 152 3.22 19.77 9.51
C ALA A 152 3.89 19.77 10.89
N HIS A 153 3.13 19.50 11.94
CA HIS A 153 3.67 19.34 13.29
C HIS A 153 4.15 17.91 13.55
N GLU A 154 3.48 16.94 12.94
CA GLU A 154 3.83 15.52 13.02
C GLU A 154 3.39 14.78 11.75
N ILE A 155 3.83 13.54 11.64
CA ILE A 155 3.51 12.66 10.51
C ILE A 155 2.85 11.38 11.01
N VAL A 156 2.13 10.70 10.11
CA VAL A 156 1.70 9.29 10.23
C VAL A 156 2.26 8.54 9.03
N ASP A 157 3.22 7.62 9.28
CA ASP A 157 3.84 6.77 8.25
C ASP A 157 4.29 5.41 8.82
#